data_152edad03610610c4daf885669218053
#
_entry.id   152edad03610610c4daf885669218053
#
_cell.length_a   1.000
_cell.length_b   1.000
_cell.length_c   1.000
_cell.angle_alpha   90.00
_cell.angle_beta   90.00
_cell.angle_gamma   90.00
#
_symmetry.space_group_name_H-M   'P 1'
#
loop_
_entity.id
_entity.type
_entity.pdbx_description
1 polymer ?
#
loop_
_entity_poly.entity_id
_entity_poly.type
_entity_poly.pdbx_seq_one_letter_code
_entity_poly.pdbx_strand_id
1 'polypeptide(L)'
;MKAIPVGAAGSFSLVVEPEHLASRFKDGTLPPVLATPIMIMMMENAALNAIKPYLDAGESALGTRVDVRHLAATPAGRRVTGEARVTSVDGRLIEFSVRAADGDEEIGEGTHERVVVDLARLSERMKAKFGAR
;
A
#
# COMPACT_ATOMS: atom_id res chain seq x y z
N MET A 1 -2.64 11.84 16.43
CA MET A 1 -3.39 11.75 15.17
C MET A 1 -4.76 12.40 15.33
N LYS A 2 -5.26 12.98 14.27
CA LYS A 2 -6.61 13.51 14.20
C LYS A 2 -7.59 12.37 13.93
N ALA A 3 -8.89 12.63 14.15
CA ALA A 3 -9.92 11.64 13.83
C ALA A 3 -9.92 11.33 12.34
N ILE A 4 -9.79 10.06 11.99
CA ILE A 4 -9.78 9.61 10.59
C ILE A 4 -11.21 9.19 10.23
N PRO A 5 -11.86 9.85 9.25
CA PRO A 5 -13.22 9.47 8.89
C PRO A 5 -13.24 8.18 8.07
N VAL A 6 -14.23 7.33 8.32
CA VAL A 6 -14.57 6.24 7.42
C VAL A 6 -14.93 6.84 6.06
N GLY A 7 -14.40 6.29 4.99
CA GLY A 7 -14.55 6.83 3.65
C GLY A 7 -13.41 7.72 3.18
N ALA A 8 -12.46 8.08 4.05
CA ALA A 8 -11.24 8.78 3.61
C ALA A 8 -10.56 7.95 2.52
N ALA A 9 -10.17 8.60 1.44
CA ALA A 9 -9.67 7.93 0.25
C ALA A 9 -8.32 8.49 -0.19
N GLY A 10 -7.52 7.64 -0.80
CA GLY A 10 -6.24 8.01 -1.38
C GLY A 10 -5.95 7.19 -2.63
N SER A 11 -4.98 7.63 -3.39
CA SER A 11 -4.56 6.95 -4.61
C SER A 11 -3.06 7.05 -4.81
N PHE A 12 -2.56 6.18 -5.68
CA PHE A 12 -1.18 6.15 -6.10
C PHE A 12 -1.12 5.56 -7.51
N SER A 13 -0.48 6.27 -8.44
CA SER A 13 -0.37 5.82 -9.83
C SER A 13 1.07 5.65 -10.25
N LEU A 14 1.31 4.72 -11.16
CA LEU A 14 2.59 4.59 -11.86
C LEU A 14 2.37 4.10 -13.29
N VAL A 15 3.33 4.36 -14.15
CA VAL A 15 3.44 3.72 -15.47
C VAL A 15 4.28 2.46 -15.27
N VAL A 16 3.76 1.32 -15.72
CA VAL A 16 4.50 0.05 -15.60
C VAL A 16 5.74 0.10 -16.48
N GLU A 17 6.90 -0.07 -15.88
CA GLU A 17 8.20 -0.05 -16.53
C GLU A 17 8.85 -1.43 -16.44
N PRO A 18 9.93 -1.70 -17.22
CA PRO A 18 10.57 -3.02 -17.20
C PRO A 18 10.94 -3.55 -15.82
N GLU A 19 11.42 -2.69 -14.92
CA GLU A 19 11.77 -3.08 -13.55
C GLU A 19 10.58 -3.49 -12.68
N HIS A 20 9.35 -3.19 -13.12
CA HIS A 20 8.12 -3.56 -12.42
C HIS A 20 7.59 -4.92 -12.87
N LEU A 21 8.18 -5.53 -13.87
CA LEU A 21 7.69 -6.78 -14.46
C LEU A 21 8.11 -7.99 -13.63
N ALA A 22 7.21 -8.95 -13.48
CA ALA A 22 7.46 -10.17 -12.72
C ALA A 22 8.70 -10.93 -13.23
N SER A 23 8.88 -11.00 -14.55
CA SER A 23 10.04 -11.65 -15.19
C SER A 23 11.36 -11.01 -14.80
N ARG A 24 11.36 -9.72 -14.51
CA ARG A 24 12.56 -8.95 -14.18
C ARG A 24 12.75 -8.78 -12.67
N PHE A 25 11.66 -8.51 -11.98
CA PHE A 25 11.63 -8.25 -10.54
C PHE A 25 11.80 -9.53 -9.72
N LYS A 26 11.24 -10.64 -10.16
CA LYS A 26 11.20 -11.90 -9.42
C LYS A 26 12.03 -13.01 -10.06
N ASP A 27 11.58 -13.53 -11.19
CA ASP A 27 12.17 -14.72 -11.80
C ASP A 27 11.96 -14.67 -13.31
N GLY A 28 13.01 -14.98 -14.09
CA GLY A 28 12.97 -14.91 -15.55
C GLY A 28 12.02 -15.90 -16.21
N THR A 29 11.52 -16.91 -15.49
CA THR A 29 10.52 -17.85 -16.01
C THR A 29 9.11 -17.28 -15.97
N LEU A 30 8.89 -16.17 -15.26
CA LEU A 30 7.59 -15.51 -15.16
C LEU A 30 7.33 -14.66 -16.42
N PRO A 31 6.04 -14.43 -16.74
CA PRO A 31 5.71 -13.57 -17.88
C PRO A 31 6.07 -12.11 -17.61
N PRO A 32 6.26 -11.29 -18.67
CA PRO A 32 6.64 -9.88 -18.55
C PRO A 32 5.42 -8.98 -18.25
N VAL A 33 4.84 -9.16 -17.09
CA VAL A 33 3.65 -8.42 -16.63
C VAL A 33 3.91 -7.84 -15.25
N LEU A 34 3.11 -6.84 -14.86
CA LEU A 34 3.21 -6.19 -13.56
C LEU A 34 3.31 -7.23 -12.44
N ALA A 35 4.36 -7.14 -11.64
CA ALA A 35 4.58 -8.06 -10.53
C ALA A 35 3.59 -7.80 -9.40
N THR A 36 3.06 -8.87 -8.80
CA THR A 36 2.11 -8.77 -7.69
C THR A 36 2.63 -7.92 -6.53
N PRO A 37 3.89 -8.05 -6.06
CA PRO A 37 4.40 -7.18 -5.00
C PRO A 37 4.38 -5.70 -5.35
N ILE A 38 4.55 -5.34 -6.62
CA ILE A 38 4.48 -3.94 -7.07
C ILE A 38 3.03 -3.42 -6.99
N MET A 39 2.07 -4.24 -7.42
CA MET A 39 0.65 -3.89 -7.27
C MET A 39 0.29 -3.66 -5.79
N ILE A 40 0.77 -4.55 -4.91
CA ILE A 40 0.55 -4.41 -3.47
C ILE A 40 1.17 -3.12 -2.94
N MET A 41 2.38 -2.79 -3.34
CA MET A 41 3.04 -1.53 -2.95
C MET A 41 2.19 -0.33 -3.34
N MET A 42 1.56 -0.36 -4.51
CA MET A 42 0.68 0.73 -4.95
C MET A 42 -0.55 0.86 -4.06
N MET A 43 -1.15 -0.25 -3.68
CA MET A 43 -2.30 -0.28 -2.76
C MET A 43 -1.91 0.24 -1.37
N GLU A 44 -0.74 -0.16 -0.87
CA GLU A 44 -0.22 0.30 0.41
C GLU A 44 0.05 1.81 0.41
N ASN A 45 0.64 2.32 -0.66
CA ASN A 45 0.88 3.76 -0.81
C ASN A 45 -0.42 4.55 -0.93
N ALA A 46 -1.40 4.01 -1.64
CA ALA A 46 -2.73 4.62 -1.71
C ALA A 46 -3.39 4.70 -0.32
N ALA A 47 -3.27 3.64 0.48
CA ALA A 47 -3.79 3.61 1.84
C ALA A 47 -3.10 4.65 2.73
N LEU A 48 -1.77 4.73 2.67
CA LEU A 48 -1.04 5.74 3.43
C LEU A 48 -1.46 7.15 3.01
N ASN A 49 -1.60 7.40 1.71
CA ASN A 49 -2.06 8.69 1.20
C ASN A 49 -3.47 9.05 1.68
N ALA A 50 -4.34 8.06 1.87
CA ALA A 50 -5.70 8.28 2.37
C ALA A 50 -5.70 8.88 3.78
N ILE A 51 -4.74 8.51 4.63
CA ILE A 51 -4.71 8.91 6.03
C ILE A 51 -3.67 9.98 6.37
N LYS A 52 -2.72 10.26 5.47
CA LYS A 52 -1.70 11.29 5.69
C LYS A 52 -2.24 12.63 6.22
N PRO A 53 -3.38 13.16 5.71
CA PRO A 53 -3.89 14.44 6.20
C PRO A 53 -4.29 14.43 7.68
N TYR A 54 -4.46 13.25 8.27
CA TYR A 54 -4.91 13.07 9.65
C TYR A 54 -3.80 12.68 10.61
N LEU A 55 -2.58 12.49 10.10
CA LEU A 55 -1.41 12.16 10.92
C LEU A 55 -0.77 13.44 11.46
N ASP A 56 -0.30 13.39 12.70
CA ASP A 56 0.48 14.47 13.30
C ASP A 56 1.94 14.37 12.86
N ALA A 57 2.70 15.44 13.05
CA ALA A 57 4.15 15.41 12.84
C ALA A 57 4.77 14.31 13.70
N GLY A 58 5.68 13.53 13.12
CA GLY A 58 6.31 12.41 13.82
C GLY A 58 5.52 11.12 13.81
N GLU A 59 4.36 11.10 13.17
CA GLU A 59 3.56 9.89 12.99
C GLU A 59 3.67 9.33 11.58
N SER A 60 3.52 8.02 11.46
CA SER A 60 3.33 7.33 10.19
C SER A 60 2.42 6.12 10.45
N ALA A 61 2.27 5.27 9.45
CA ALA A 61 1.47 4.06 9.60
C ALA A 61 2.17 2.90 8.91
N LEU A 62 2.24 1.77 9.62
CA LEU A 62 2.87 0.54 9.11
C LEU A 62 1.80 -0.44 8.65
N GLY A 63 2.06 -1.15 7.54
CA GLY A 63 1.20 -2.22 7.08
C GLY A 63 1.26 -3.43 8.00
N THR A 64 0.11 -3.96 8.38
CA THR A 64 -0.01 -5.12 9.28
C THR A 64 -0.70 -6.31 8.62
N ARG A 65 -1.50 -6.08 7.58
CA ARG A 65 -2.19 -7.15 6.86
C ARG A 65 -2.47 -6.73 5.43
N VAL A 66 -2.25 -7.65 4.50
CA VAL A 66 -2.63 -7.52 3.09
C VAL A 66 -3.36 -8.79 2.69
N ASP A 67 -4.57 -8.63 2.18
CA ASP A 67 -5.39 -9.74 1.69
C ASP A 67 -6.02 -9.30 0.37
N VAL A 68 -5.30 -9.56 -0.72
CA VAL A 68 -5.67 -9.05 -2.03
C VAL A 68 -5.58 -10.16 -3.08
N ARG A 69 -6.28 -9.96 -4.18
CA ARG A 69 -6.22 -10.80 -5.37
C ARG A 69 -5.68 -9.99 -6.53
N HIS A 70 -4.80 -10.60 -7.31
CA HIS A 70 -4.28 -10.05 -8.56
C HIS A 70 -5.08 -10.71 -9.70
N LEU A 71 -6.00 -9.97 -10.28
CA LEU A 71 -7.06 -10.51 -11.13
C LEU A 71 -6.73 -10.50 -12.62
N ALA A 72 -5.86 -9.59 -13.07
CA ALA A 72 -5.54 -9.43 -14.48
C ALA A 72 -4.11 -8.96 -14.66
N ALA A 73 -3.49 -9.41 -15.74
CA ALA A 73 -2.10 -9.06 -16.09
C ALA A 73 -2.04 -7.70 -16.80
N THR A 74 -0.94 -6.97 -16.58
CA THR A 74 -0.71 -5.67 -17.19
C THR A 74 0.70 -5.61 -17.78
N PRO A 75 0.86 -5.29 -19.07
CA PRO A 75 2.19 -5.15 -19.68
C PRO A 75 2.83 -3.81 -19.35
N ALA A 76 4.12 -3.68 -19.66
CA ALA A 76 4.83 -2.41 -19.57
C ALA A 76 4.18 -1.35 -20.46
N GLY A 77 4.29 -0.08 -20.04
CA GLY A 77 3.76 1.06 -20.79
C GLY A 77 2.37 1.49 -20.37
N ARG A 78 1.66 0.70 -19.59
CA ARG A 78 0.31 1.03 -19.10
C ARG A 78 0.41 1.81 -17.81
N ARG A 79 -0.52 2.76 -17.61
CA ARG A 79 -0.67 3.47 -16.35
C ARG A 79 -1.65 2.72 -15.46
N VAL A 80 -1.19 2.36 -14.28
CA VAL A 80 -2.01 1.68 -13.27
C VAL A 80 -2.21 2.63 -12.10
N THR A 81 -3.42 2.62 -11.53
CA THR A 81 -3.76 3.41 -10.35
C THR A 81 -4.24 2.50 -9.24
N GLY A 82 -3.58 2.60 -8.08
CA GLY A 82 -4.05 2.00 -6.85
C GLY A 82 -4.94 2.99 -6.10
N GLU A 83 -6.00 2.48 -5.48
CA GLU A 83 -6.94 3.27 -4.68
C GLU A 83 -7.18 2.58 -3.35
N ALA A 84 -7.39 3.37 -2.31
CA ALA A 84 -7.71 2.88 -0.97
C ALA A 84 -8.77 3.78 -0.34
N ARG A 85 -9.65 3.15 0.43
CA ARG A 85 -10.70 3.84 1.17
C ARG A 85 -10.78 3.25 2.57
N VAL A 86 -10.78 4.09 3.58
CA VAL A 86 -10.92 3.67 4.98
C VAL A 86 -12.30 3.05 5.18
N THR A 87 -12.33 1.83 5.72
CA THR A 87 -13.57 1.12 6.04
C THR A 87 -13.82 0.99 7.54
N SER A 88 -12.77 1.03 8.36
CA SER A 88 -12.88 0.89 9.81
C SER A 88 -11.72 1.59 10.50
N VAL A 89 -12.02 2.21 11.64
CA VAL A 89 -11.01 2.83 12.50
C VAL A 89 -11.26 2.33 13.93
N ASP A 90 -10.27 1.65 14.49
CA ASP A 90 -10.30 1.17 15.86
C ASP A 90 -9.03 1.65 16.57
N GLY A 91 -9.11 2.84 17.17
CA GLY A 91 -7.95 3.49 17.75
C GLY A 91 -6.91 3.78 16.67
N ARG A 92 -5.73 3.17 16.78
CA ARG A 92 -4.64 3.33 15.82
C ARG A 92 -4.66 2.29 14.70
N LEU A 93 -5.58 1.33 14.75
CA LEU A 93 -5.72 0.29 13.74
C LEU A 93 -6.72 0.74 12.68
N ILE A 94 -6.28 0.85 11.44
CA ILE A 94 -7.08 1.35 10.33
C ILE A 94 -7.21 0.26 9.28
N GLU A 95 -8.45 -0.04 8.88
CA GLU A 95 -8.73 -0.98 7.79
C GLU A 95 -9.18 -0.24 6.54
N PHE A 96 -8.82 -0.80 5.40
CA PHE A 96 -9.08 -0.23 4.08
C PHE A 96 -9.65 -1.27 3.14
N SER A 97 -10.51 -0.84 2.23
CA SER A 97 -10.70 -1.53 0.95
C SER A 97 -9.68 -0.96 -0.04
N VAL A 98 -9.08 -1.83 -0.84
CA VAL A 98 -8.07 -1.43 -1.82
C VAL A 98 -8.39 -2.04 -3.17
N ARG A 99 -8.00 -1.34 -4.23
CA ARG A 99 -8.12 -1.81 -5.60
C ARG A 99 -7.00 -1.23 -6.45
N ALA A 100 -6.75 -1.87 -7.58
CA ALA A 100 -5.86 -1.36 -8.61
C ALA A 100 -6.52 -1.55 -9.96
N ALA A 101 -6.33 -0.58 -10.86
CA ALA A 101 -6.94 -0.60 -12.18
C ALA A 101 -5.97 -0.11 -13.25
N ASP A 102 -6.05 -0.73 -14.43
CA ASP A 102 -5.42 -0.29 -15.67
C ASP A 102 -6.53 0.33 -16.52
N GLY A 103 -6.64 1.66 -16.49
CA GLY A 103 -7.78 2.33 -17.08
C GLY A 103 -9.08 1.87 -16.40
N ASP A 104 -10.00 1.34 -17.19
CA ASP A 104 -11.30 0.83 -16.68
C ASP A 104 -11.24 -0.61 -16.20
N GLU A 105 -10.16 -1.34 -16.50
CA GLU A 105 -10.02 -2.73 -16.07
C GLU A 105 -9.48 -2.82 -14.65
N GLU A 106 -10.25 -3.45 -13.77
CA GLU A 106 -9.78 -3.77 -12.42
C GLU A 106 -8.80 -4.93 -12.50
N ILE A 107 -7.56 -4.70 -12.04
CA ILE A 107 -6.50 -5.72 -12.05
C ILE A 107 -6.26 -6.34 -10.69
N GLY A 108 -6.79 -5.75 -9.62
CA GLY A 108 -6.67 -6.29 -8.29
C GLY A 108 -7.63 -5.63 -7.32
N GLU A 109 -7.95 -6.34 -6.23
CA GLU A 109 -8.84 -5.84 -5.18
C GLU A 109 -8.62 -6.62 -3.88
N GLY A 110 -9.04 -6.04 -2.77
CA GLY A 110 -9.01 -6.71 -1.50
C GLY A 110 -9.08 -5.76 -0.31
N THR A 111 -8.47 -6.18 0.79
CA THR A 111 -8.45 -5.44 2.04
C THR A 111 -7.02 -5.28 2.54
N HIS A 112 -6.82 -4.24 3.34
CA HIS A 112 -5.50 -3.88 3.87
C HIS A 112 -5.67 -3.27 5.25
N GLU A 113 -4.68 -3.43 6.09
CA GLU A 113 -4.70 -2.92 7.45
C GLU A 113 -3.38 -2.23 7.75
N ARG A 114 -3.44 -1.08 8.43
CA ARG A 114 -2.27 -0.35 8.89
C ARG A 114 -2.44 0.07 10.34
N VAL A 115 -1.32 0.20 11.04
CA VAL A 115 -1.32 0.73 12.40
C VAL A 115 -0.57 2.07 12.43
N VAL A 116 -1.19 3.09 12.98
CA VAL A 116 -0.55 4.40 13.16
C VAL A 116 0.48 4.29 14.29
N VAL A 117 1.69 4.76 14.03
CA VAL A 117 2.82 4.67 14.97
C VAL A 117 3.45 6.04 15.19
N ASP A 118 3.96 6.24 16.40
CA ASP A 118 4.85 7.34 16.74
C ASP A 118 6.27 6.91 16.37
N LEU A 119 6.91 7.62 15.45
CA LEU A 119 8.22 7.23 14.92
C LEU A 119 9.32 7.27 15.97
N ALA A 120 9.27 8.22 16.90
CA ALA A 120 10.25 8.31 17.97
C ALA A 120 10.15 7.10 18.92
N ARG A 121 8.92 6.71 19.28
CA ARG A 121 8.69 5.52 20.12
C ARG A 121 9.11 4.24 19.41
N LEU A 122 8.83 4.14 18.12
CA LEU A 122 9.25 2.99 17.32
C LEU A 122 10.77 2.88 17.31
N SER A 123 11.47 4.00 17.08
CA SER A 123 12.93 4.07 17.10
C SER A 123 13.50 3.63 18.45
N GLU A 124 12.91 4.07 19.56
CA GLU A 124 13.33 3.67 20.91
C GLU A 124 13.17 2.16 21.12
N ARG A 125 12.04 1.59 20.71
CA ARG A 125 11.80 0.14 20.83
C ARG A 125 12.78 -0.66 19.96
N MET A 126 13.10 -0.15 18.76
CA MET A 126 14.08 -0.79 17.88
C MET A 126 15.47 -0.81 18.52
N LYS A 127 15.89 0.30 19.10
CA LYS A 127 17.17 0.39 19.83
C LYS A 127 17.20 -0.58 21.03
N ALA A 128 16.12 -0.61 21.81
CA ALA A 128 16.04 -1.49 22.97
C ALA A 128 16.09 -2.97 22.57
N LYS A 129 15.49 -3.33 21.44
CA LYS A 129 15.40 -4.71 20.96
C LYS A 129 16.67 -5.16 20.25
N PHE A 130 17.26 -4.29 19.43
CA PHE A 130 18.36 -4.66 18.52
C PHE A 130 19.69 -3.98 18.85
N GLY A 131 19.76 -3.15 19.88
CA GLY A 131 20.92 -2.38 20.23
C GLY A 131 21.01 -1.03 19.50
N ALA A 132 22.00 -0.21 19.90
CA ALA A 132 22.21 1.12 19.33
C ALA A 132 22.91 0.99 17.98
N ARG A 133 22.18 1.04 16.90
CA ARG A 133 22.69 1.02 15.53
C ARG A 133 22.09 2.09 14.70
#